data_7d84551a39ed9d6b631adf277752e39f
#
_entry.id   7d84551a39ed9d6b631adf277752e39f
#
_cell.length_a   1.000
_cell.length_b   1.000
_cell.length_c   1.000
_cell.angle_alpha   90.00
_cell.angle_beta   90.00
_cell.angle_gamma   90.00
#
_symmetry.space_group_name_H-M   'P 1'
#
loop_
_entity.id
_entity.type
_entity.pdbx_description
1 polymer ?
#
loop_
_entity_poly.entity_id
_entity_poly.type
_entity_poly.pdbx_seq_one_letter_code
_entity_poly.pdbx_strand_id
1 'polypeptide(L)'
;ILTHKTDDNPIVGHGDFTYKVDKKWGVQDPSKFPVKDCHEMVMDKRQRLIMTTTHTQNNILIYDRSGKIVEAWGTEYPGAHGLTLVEEGGEEFLFITDPSSKKVFKTTLKGQVLMTFNKPEEIPDYQESNKFKPTETAVAPNGDIYIADGYGKDFIIQYDSRGNYIRHFGGHGKGKDQFECAHGIAIDRRDANNPSLLITSRSANEFKRFSMEGEHLETIRLPGCYICRPVIKGDLIYFAVIITNDWDTFDGMIAVLDKNNKVISLPGGSRPTYNNEVLTPPVYDQSTFLNPHDVCIDNDDNLYIPQWNSKKTYPLKLTRV
;
A
#
# COMPACT_ATOMS: atom_id res chain seq x y z
N ILE A 1 -2.42 -4.17 43.17
CA ILE A 1 -1.80 -3.95 41.85
C ILE A 1 -2.73 -4.63 40.85
N LEU A 2 -3.62 -3.85 40.23
CA LEU A 2 -4.48 -4.32 39.13
C LEU A 2 -3.61 -4.47 37.89
N THR A 3 -3.27 -5.69 37.54
CA THR A 3 -2.73 -6.01 36.21
C THR A 3 -3.87 -5.79 35.21
N HIS A 4 -3.85 -4.69 34.45
CA HIS A 4 -4.66 -4.58 33.26
C HIS A 4 -4.22 -5.69 32.32
N LYS A 5 -5.04 -6.72 32.17
CA LYS A 5 -4.95 -7.63 31.03
C LYS A 5 -5.19 -6.77 29.80
N THR A 6 -4.15 -6.53 29.01
CA THR A 6 -4.33 -6.02 27.65
C THR A 6 -5.24 -7.00 26.91
N ASP A 7 -6.35 -6.50 26.40
CA ASP A 7 -7.24 -7.33 25.57
C ASP A 7 -6.44 -7.77 24.34
N ASP A 8 -6.19 -9.07 24.20
CA ASP A 8 -5.40 -9.62 23.09
C ASP A 8 -6.12 -9.44 21.72
N ASN A 9 -7.44 -9.15 21.74
CA ASN A 9 -8.29 -8.98 20.56
C ASN A 9 -9.19 -7.75 20.68
N PRO A 10 -8.65 -6.52 20.64
CA PRO A 10 -9.47 -5.33 20.78
C PRO A 10 -10.41 -5.13 19.59
N ILE A 11 -11.55 -4.47 19.82
CA ILE A 11 -12.43 -3.97 18.76
C ILE A 11 -12.02 -2.55 18.45
N VAL A 12 -11.78 -2.27 17.17
CA VAL A 12 -11.31 -0.96 16.67
C VAL A 12 -12.21 -0.49 15.53
N GLY A 13 -12.17 0.79 15.24
CA GLY A 13 -12.96 1.41 14.18
C GLY A 13 -14.22 2.08 14.68
N HIS A 14 -15.04 2.59 13.77
CA HIS A 14 -16.16 3.47 14.05
C HIS A 14 -17.33 3.21 13.08
N GLY A 15 -18.56 3.45 13.55
CA GLY A 15 -19.75 3.26 12.75
C GLY A 15 -19.91 1.82 12.27
N ASP A 16 -20.21 1.65 11.00
CA ASP A 16 -20.35 0.34 10.37
C ASP A 16 -19.01 -0.34 10.05
N PHE A 17 -17.89 0.34 10.28
CA PHE A 17 -16.53 -0.14 9.99
C PHE A 17 -15.75 -0.41 11.27
N THR A 18 -16.20 -1.43 12.00
CA THR A 18 -15.58 -1.91 13.23
C THR A 18 -15.05 -3.31 13.04
N TYR A 19 -13.93 -3.59 13.70
CA TYR A 19 -13.16 -4.81 13.47
C TYR A 19 -12.59 -5.34 14.78
N LYS A 20 -12.57 -6.67 14.88
CA LYS A 20 -11.87 -7.37 15.95
C LYS A 20 -10.45 -7.69 15.47
N VAL A 21 -9.45 -7.20 16.19
CA VAL A 21 -8.04 -7.41 15.85
C VAL A 21 -7.57 -8.78 16.31
N ASP A 22 -6.98 -9.56 15.40
CA ASP A 22 -6.30 -10.82 15.68
C ASP A 22 -4.81 -10.69 15.34
N LYS A 23 -3.98 -10.55 16.38
CA LYS A 23 -2.52 -10.43 16.24
C LYS A 23 -1.82 -11.76 16.02
N LYS A 24 -2.53 -12.88 16.13
CA LYS A 24 -1.97 -14.24 16.02
C LYS A 24 -2.21 -14.90 14.68
N TRP A 25 -3.14 -14.34 13.88
CA TRP A 25 -3.57 -14.95 12.63
C TRP A 25 -2.42 -15.36 11.72
N GLY A 26 -1.46 -14.45 11.46
CA GLY A 26 -0.37 -14.66 10.50
C GLY A 26 0.94 -15.16 11.11
N VAL A 27 0.99 -15.44 12.41
CA VAL A 27 2.21 -15.82 13.11
C VAL A 27 2.71 -17.18 12.63
N GLN A 28 3.98 -17.25 12.30
CA GLN A 28 4.67 -18.44 11.81
C GLN A 28 5.88 -18.77 12.70
N ASP A 29 6.49 -19.93 12.46
CA ASP A 29 7.80 -20.28 13.01
C ASP A 29 8.88 -19.43 12.30
N PRO A 30 9.57 -18.51 13.00
CA PRO A 30 10.60 -17.65 12.38
C PRO A 30 11.80 -18.43 11.84
N SER A 31 12.01 -19.66 12.24
CA SER A 31 13.07 -20.51 11.69
C SER A 31 12.72 -21.03 10.28
N LYS A 32 11.43 -21.09 9.96
CA LYS A 32 10.93 -21.58 8.67
C LYS A 32 10.54 -20.46 7.73
N PHE A 33 9.80 -19.49 8.23
CA PHE A 33 9.27 -18.37 7.45
C PHE A 33 9.54 -17.04 8.16
N PRO A 34 10.81 -16.61 8.23
CA PRO A 34 11.14 -15.34 8.86
C PRO A 34 10.61 -14.19 8.04
N VAL A 35 10.22 -13.11 8.71
CA VAL A 35 9.87 -11.83 8.11
C VAL A 35 10.79 -10.74 8.66
N LYS A 36 10.86 -9.62 7.94
CA LYS A 36 11.48 -8.40 8.40
C LYS A 36 10.48 -7.26 8.27
N ASP A 37 10.62 -6.40 7.28
CA ASP A 37 9.63 -5.38 6.98
C ASP A 37 8.60 -5.95 6.03
N CYS A 38 7.33 -5.97 6.45
CA CYS A 38 6.22 -6.44 5.62
C CYS A 38 5.52 -5.21 5.03
N HIS A 39 5.47 -5.10 3.70
CA HIS A 39 5.01 -3.89 3.07
C HIS A 39 3.59 -3.98 2.50
N GLU A 40 3.33 -4.94 1.64
CA GLU A 40 2.04 -4.99 0.96
C GLU A 40 1.48 -6.40 0.87
N MET A 41 0.15 -6.46 0.76
CA MET A 41 -0.59 -7.71 0.60
C MET A 41 -1.67 -7.56 -0.47
N VAL A 42 -1.86 -8.62 -1.25
CA VAL A 42 -2.94 -8.74 -2.22
C VAL A 42 -3.62 -10.10 -2.08
N MET A 43 -4.88 -10.20 -2.49
CA MET A 43 -5.62 -11.46 -2.51
C MET A 43 -5.81 -11.93 -3.95
N ASP A 44 -5.37 -13.15 -4.26
CA ASP A 44 -5.56 -13.74 -5.58
C ASP A 44 -6.97 -14.33 -5.75
N LYS A 45 -7.31 -14.74 -6.96
CA LYS A 45 -8.65 -15.30 -7.25
C LYS A 45 -8.91 -16.64 -6.56
N ARG A 46 -7.87 -17.31 -6.07
CA ARG A 46 -7.97 -18.50 -5.21
C ARG A 46 -8.13 -18.14 -3.73
N GLN A 47 -8.32 -16.86 -3.41
CA GLN A 47 -8.47 -16.32 -2.05
C GLN A 47 -7.24 -16.56 -1.16
N ARG A 48 -6.06 -16.62 -1.75
CA ARG A 48 -4.80 -16.66 -1.03
C ARG A 48 -4.28 -15.25 -0.82
N LEU A 49 -3.63 -15.01 0.29
CA LEU A 49 -3.10 -13.71 0.67
C LEU A 49 -1.59 -13.71 0.43
N ILE A 50 -1.18 -12.90 -0.54
CA ILE A 50 0.21 -12.80 -0.99
C ILE A 50 0.81 -11.56 -0.35
N MET A 51 1.96 -11.71 0.33
CA MET A 51 2.63 -10.62 1.06
C MET A 51 4.08 -10.47 0.66
N THR A 52 4.53 -9.23 0.53
CA THR A 52 5.96 -8.90 0.43
C THR A 52 6.60 -8.71 1.79
N THR A 53 7.81 -9.22 1.94
CA THR A 53 8.71 -8.91 3.07
C THR A 53 10.13 -8.70 2.56
N THR A 54 10.90 -7.87 3.24
CA THR A 54 12.31 -7.62 2.89
C THR A 54 13.25 -8.73 3.33
N HIS A 55 12.75 -9.75 4.04
CA HIS A 55 13.56 -10.91 4.40
C HIS A 55 13.83 -11.79 3.18
N THR A 56 15.10 -11.99 2.84
CA THR A 56 15.50 -12.64 1.59
C THR A 56 15.53 -14.17 1.63
N GLN A 57 15.14 -14.79 2.73
CA GLN A 57 14.88 -16.23 2.72
C GLN A 57 13.67 -16.56 1.85
N ASN A 58 12.58 -15.78 1.99
CA ASN A 58 11.43 -15.78 1.11
C ASN A 58 10.80 -14.38 1.10
N ASN A 59 11.02 -13.64 0.05
CA ASN A 59 10.45 -12.28 -0.10
C ASN A 59 8.93 -12.28 -0.26
N ILE A 60 8.38 -13.38 -0.75
CA ILE A 60 6.94 -13.56 -0.96
C ILE A 60 6.47 -14.71 -0.09
N LEU A 61 5.51 -14.42 0.78
CA LEU A 61 4.82 -15.41 1.60
C LEU A 61 3.35 -15.45 1.18
N ILE A 62 2.83 -16.63 0.89
CA ILE A 62 1.45 -16.83 0.45
C ILE A 62 0.70 -17.60 1.52
N TYR A 63 -0.27 -16.94 2.13
CA TYR A 63 -1.13 -17.48 3.17
C TYR A 63 -2.44 -17.99 2.58
N ASP A 64 -2.98 -19.05 3.17
CA ASP A 64 -4.42 -19.31 3.03
C ASP A 64 -5.23 -18.43 4.01
N ARG A 65 -6.55 -18.49 3.94
CA ARG A 65 -7.44 -17.67 4.78
C ARG A 65 -7.33 -18.01 6.28
N SER A 66 -6.82 -19.18 6.63
CA SER A 66 -6.62 -19.59 8.03
C SER A 66 -5.34 -19.03 8.67
N GLY A 67 -4.48 -18.40 7.87
CA GLY A 67 -3.19 -17.90 8.34
C GLY A 67 -2.05 -18.88 8.20
N LYS A 68 -2.26 -19.98 7.48
CA LYS A 68 -1.20 -20.95 7.15
C LYS A 68 -0.49 -20.55 5.87
N ILE A 69 0.83 -20.58 5.85
CA ILE A 69 1.63 -20.39 4.64
C ILE A 69 1.54 -21.64 3.78
N VAL A 70 1.13 -21.47 2.52
CA VAL A 70 0.96 -22.55 1.54
C VAL A 70 2.02 -22.52 0.45
N GLU A 71 2.61 -21.36 0.17
CA GLU A 71 3.74 -21.17 -0.75
C GLU A 71 4.64 -20.04 -0.26
N ALA A 72 5.92 -20.12 -0.59
CA ALA A 72 6.90 -19.09 -0.29
C ALA A 72 8.01 -19.12 -1.33
N TRP A 73 8.47 -17.93 -1.77
CA TRP A 73 9.54 -17.80 -2.74
C TRP A 73 10.17 -16.41 -2.72
N GLY A 74 11.26 -16.26 -3.46
CA GLY A 74 11.96 -14.99 -3.66
C GLY A 74 13.12 -14.79 -2.71
N THR A 75 14.31 -14.60 -3.29
CA THR A 75 15.57 -14.40 -2.54
C THR A 75 16.33 -13.17 -3.03
N GLU A 76 15.82 -12.50 -4.07
CA GLU A 76 16.56 -11.47 -4.81
C GLU A 76 15.94 -10.06 -4.67
N TYR A 77 15.03 -9.88 -3.71
CA TYR A 77 14.31 -8.63 -3.52
C TYR A 77 14.59 -8.05 -2.12
N PRO A 78 15.82 -7.56 -1.85
CA PRO A 78 16.17 -7.10 -0.49
C PRO A 78 15.35 -5.90 0.01
N GLY A 79 14.76 -5.15 -0.91
CA GLY A 79 13.87 -4.03 -0.61
C GLY A 79 12.43 -4.25 -1.07
N ALA A 80 11.96 -5.49 -1.21
CA ALA A 80 10.62 -5.80 -1.67
C ALA A 80 9.56 -4.92 -0.98
N HIS A 81 8.87 -4.09 -1.75
CA HIS A 81 8.01 -3.03 -1.24
C HIS A 81 6.60 -3.12 -1.84
N GLY A 82 6.37 -2.53 -3.00
CA GLY A 82 5.07 -2.51 -3.66
C GLY A 82 4.70 -3.89 -4.24
N LEU A 83 3.42 -4.23 -4.12
CA LEU A 83 2.86 -5.48 -4.65
C LEU A 83 1.51 -5.21 -5.29
N THR A 84 1.42 -5.40 -6.61
CA THR A 84 0.20 -5.21 -7.37
C THR A 84 -0.17 -6.49 -8.09
N LEU A 85 -1.42 -6.92 -7.93
CA LEU A 85 -1.96 -8.09 -8.61
C LEU A 85 -2.74 -7.63 -9.84
N VAL A 86 -2.46 -8.24 -10.99
CA VAL A 86 -3.18 -7.99 -12.24
C VAL A 86 -3.64 -9.29 -12.87
N GLU A 87 -4.75 -9.23 -13.59
CA GLU A 87 -5.26 -10.34 -14.39
C GLU A 87 -5.14 -9.98 -15.88
N GLU A 88 -4.55 -10.89 -16.66
CA GLU A 88 -4.40 -10.75 -18.10
C GLU A 88 -4.73 -12.09 -18.74
N GLY A 89 -5.74 -12.13 -19.62
CA GLY A 89 -6.10 -13.37 -20.33
C GLY A 89 -6.51 -14.53 -19.42
N GLY A 90 -7.10 -14.23 -18.26
CA GLY A 90 -7.50 -15.23 -17.26
C GLY A 90 -6.40 -15.70 -16.33
N GLU A 91 -5.17 -15.24 -16.51
CA GLU A 91 -4.03 -15.50 -15.63
C GLU A 91 -3.72 -14.29 -14.75
N GLU A 92 -3.23 -14.56 -13.56
CA GLU A 92 -2.81 -13.50 -12.62
C GLU A 92 -1.29 -13.36 -12.57
N PHE A 93 -0.85 -12.10 -12.45
CA PHE A 93 0.55 -11.72 -12.39
C PHE A 93 0.78 -10.75 -11.24
N LEU A 94 2.01 -10.67 -10.77
CA LEU A 94 2.44 -9.72 -9.75
C LEU A 94 3.37 -8.67 -10.36
N PHE A 95 3.22 -7.44 -9.91
CA PHE A 95 4.25 -6.41 -10.04
C PHE A 95 4.85 -6.19 -8.66
N ILE A 96 6.17 -6.26 -8.58
CA ILE A 96 6.94 -6.08 -7.35
C ILE A 96 7.87 -4.91 -7.55
N THR A 97 7.81 -3.91 -6.67
CA THR A 97 8.81 -2.84 -6.63
C THR A 97 9.88 -3.16 -5.61
N ASP A 98 11.12 -2.85 -5.94
CA ASP A 98 12.25 -2.98 -5.04
C ASP A 98 13.10 -1.71 -5.09
N PRO A 99 12.87 -0.75 -4.17
CA PRO A 99 13.66 0.48 -4.12
C PRO A 99 15.13 0.26 -3.76
N SER A 100 15.49 -0.85 -3.14
CA SER A 100 16.87 -1.19 -2.82
C SER A 100 17.66 -1.64 -4.05
N SER A 101 17.09 -2.51 -4.88
CA SER A 101 17.66 -2.91 -6.17
C SER A 101 17.39 -1.92 -7.30
N LYS A 102 16.49 -0.94 -7.05
CA LYS A 102 16.10 0.11 -8.01
C LYS A 102 15.46 -0.45 -9.27
N LYS A 103 14.52 -1.37 -9.09
CA LYS A 103 13.85 -2.10 -10.17
C LYS A 103 12.39 -2.35 -9.85
N VAL A 104 11.63 -2.59 -10.91
CA VAL A 104 10.28 -3.13 -10.85
C VAL A 104 10.24 -4.41 -11.68
N PHE A 105 9.57 -5.43 -11.14
CA PHE A 105 9.48 -6.73 -11.78
C PHE A 105 8.02 -7.10 -12.01
N LYS A 106 7.72 -7.66 -13.18
CA LYS A 106 6.49 -8.41 -13.41
C LYS A 106 6.81 -9.88 -13.30
N THR A 107 6.07 -10.61 -12.46
CA THR A 107 6.28 -12.04 -12.24
C THR A 107 5.00 -12.84 -12.40
N THR A 108 5.12 -14.15 -12.61
CA THR A 108 4.04 -15.09 -12.34
C THR A 108 3.78 -15.18 -10.84
N LEU A 109 2.67 -15.80 -10.41
CA LEU A 109 2.42 -16.04 -8.99
C LEU A 109 3.44 -17.00 -8.34
N LYS A 110 4.22 -17.71 -9.14
CA LYS A 110 5.29 -18.62 -8.69
C LYS A 110 6.69 -18.00 -8.74
N GLY A 111 6.78 -16.72 -9.11
CA GLY A 111 8.04 -15.98 -9.07
C GLY A 111 8.87 -15.99 -10.35
N GLN A 112 8.38 -16.54 -11.46
CA GLN A 112 9.07 -16.39 -12.74
C GLN A 112 9.01 -14.94 -13.20
N VAL A 113 10.16 -14.29 -13.38
CA VAL A 113 10.27 -12.93 -13.87
C VAL A 113 9.98 -12.90 -15.37
N LEU A 114 8.99 -12.08 -15.75
CA LEU A 114 8.58 -11.90 -17.15
C LEU A 114 9.03 -10.56 -17.72
N MET A 115 9.18 -9.55 -16.89
CA MET A 115 9.54 -8.20 -17.28
C MET A 115 10.29 -7.51 -16.14
N THR A 116 11.28 -6.69 -16.49
CA THR A 116 12.05 -5.90 -15.53
C THR A 116 12.12 -4.47 -16.02
N PHE A 117 11.80 -3.52 -15.13
CA PHE A 117 11.96 -2.08 -15.37
C PHE A 117 13.15 -1.58 -14.58
N ASN A 118 14.04 -0.90 -15.24
CA ASN A 118 15.17 -0.18 -14.66
C ASN A 118 14.88 1.32 -14.66
N LYS A 119 15.83 2.09 -14.18
CA LYS A 119 15.82 3.54 -14.31
C LYS A 119 15.50 3.94 -15.76
N PRO A 120 14.48 4.78 -16.01
CA PRO A 120 14.10 5.14 -17.37
C PRO A 120 15.16 6.05 -18.01
N GLU A 121 15.66 5.63 -19.17
CA GLU A 121 16.67 6.39 -19.93
C GLU A 121 16.06 7.60 -20.66
N GLU A 122 14.76 7.56 -20.89
CA GLU A 122 14.01 8.62 -21.58
C GLU A 122 13.83 9.88 -20.73
N ILE A 123 14.07 9.79 -19.42
CA ILE A 123 13.94 10.93 -18.49
C ILE A 123 15.34 11.43 -18.14
N PRO A 124 15.71 12.66 -18.59
CA PRO A 124 17.07 13.18 -18.37
C PRO A 124 17.48 13.29 -16.91
N ASP A 125 16.51 13.55 -16.00
CA ASP A 125 16.74 13.70 -14.57
C ASP A 125 17.37 12.47 -13.91
N TYR A 126 17.21 11.29 -14.50
CA TYR A 126 17.82 10.06 -14.00
C TYR A 126 19.21 9.77 -14.55
N GLN A 127 19.67 10.49 -15.55
CA GLN A 127 20.97 10.22 -16.19
C GLN A 127 22.15 10.61 -15.31
N GLU A 128 22.00 11.72 -14.58
CA GLU A 128 23.05 12.24 -13.70
C GLU A 128 22.90 11.74 -12.25
N SER A 129 21.87 10.96 -11.96
CA SER A 129 21.56 10.54 -10.59
C SER A 129 21.02 9.12 -10.57
N ASN A 130 21.50 8.35 -9.62
CA ASN A 130 21.01 7.00 -9.37
C ASN A 130 19.85 6.99 -8.35
N LYS A 131 18.93 7.95 -8.45
CA LYS A 131 17.83 8.16 -7.49
C LYS A 131 16.53 7.50 -7.90
N PHE A 132 16.53 6.53 -8.79
CA PHE A 132 15.34 5.72 -9.07
C PHE A 132 15.12 4.72 -7.92
N LYS A 133 14.02 4.93 -7.16
CA LYS A 133 13.62 4.09 -6.02
C LYS A 133 12.11 3.87 -6.04
N PRO A 134 11.62 3.00 -6.92
CA PRO A 134 10.20 2.81 -7.13
C PRO A 134 9.52 2.22 -5.90
N THR A 135 8.35 2.74 -5.56
CA THR A 135 7.59 2.33 -4.37
C THR A 135 6.34 1.56 -4.71
N GLU A 136 5.68 1.85 -5.84
CA GLU A 136 4.38 1.27 -6.16
C GLU A 136 4.15 1.22 -7.66
N THR A 137 3.23 0.34 -8.06
CA THR A 137 2.73 0.23 -9.43
C THR A 137 1.21 0.25 -9.46
N ALA A 138 0.65 0.67 -10.59
CA ALA A 138 -0.75 0.49 -10.92
C ALA A 138 -0.86 0.12 -12.41
N VAL A 139 -1.83 -0.69 -12.75
CA VAL A 139 -2.05 -1.15 -14.13
C VAL A 139 -3.45 -0.75 -14.57
N ALA A 140 -3.51 -0.02 -15.68
CA ALA A 140 -4.74 0.48 -16.27
C ALA A 140 -5.52 -0.64 -16.99
N PRO A 141 -6.83 -0.40 -17.29
CA PRO A 141 -7.64 -1.37 -18.04
C PRO A 141 -7.07 -1.76 -19.40
N ASN A 142 -6.37 -0.85 -20.08
CA ASN A 142 -5.71 -1.10 -21.36
C ASN A 142 -4.37 -1.82 -21.24
N GLY A 143 -3.92 -2.14 -20.02
CA GLY A 143 -2.64 -2.76 -19.73
C GLY A 143 -1.48 -1.80 -19.50
N ASP A 144 -1.67 -0.49 -19.62
CA ASP A 144 -0.62 0.49 -19.34
C ASP A 144 -0.18 0.39 -17.88
N ILE A 145 1.12 0.51 -17.66
CA ILE A 145 1.76 0.33 -16.36
C ILE A 145 2.25 1.69 -15.87
N TYR A 146 1.84 2.06 -14.66
CA TYR A 146 2.29 3.27 -13.99
C TYR A 146 3.21 2.90 -12.84
N ILE A 147 4.38 3.51 -12.79
CA ILE A 147 5.36 3.32 -11.70
C ILE A 147 5.48 4.63 -10.94
N ALA A 148 5.31 4.58 -9.63
CA ALA A 148 5.55 5.71 -8.74
C ALA A 148 6.96 5.61 -8.16
N ASP A 149 7.79 6.62 -8.42
CA ASP A 149 9.18 6.70 -7.92
C ASP A 149 9.24 7.45 -6.58
N GLY A 150 8.47 6.98 -5.61
CA GLY A 150 8.18 7.71 -4.37
C GLY A 150 9.36 7.89 -3.42
N TYR A 151 10.37 7.03 -3.48
CA TYR A 151 11.62 7.19 -2.72
C TYR A 151 12.77 7.73 -3.57
N GLY A 152 12.50 8.00 -4.83
CA GLY A 152 13.44 8.60 -5.76
C GLY A 152 13.11 10.06 -6.03
N LYS A 153 12.66 10.36 -7.23
CA LYS A 153 12.39 11.73 -7.70
C LYS A 153 10.91 12.12 -7.76
N ASP A 154 10.02 11.27 -7.22
CA ASP A 154 8.57 11.51 -7.20
C ASP A 154 7.90 11.62 -8.58
N PHE A 155 8.52 11.10 -9.63
CA PHE A 155 7.86 10.97 -10.92
C PHE A 155 6.88 9.81 -10.94
N ILE A 156 5.81 9.98 -11.68
CA ILE A 156 4.93 8.91 -12.13
C ILE A 156 5.29 8.63 -13.58
N ILE A 157 5.65 7.37 -13.86
CA ILE A 157 6.19 6.97 -15.16
C ILE A 157 5.22 5.98 -15.79
N GLN A 158 4.75 6.29 -16.99
CA GLN A 158 3.80 5.46 -17.72
C GLN A 158 4.50 4.68 -18.83
N TYR A 159 4.26 3.37 -18.83
CA TYR A 159 4.69 2.43 -19.88
C TYR A 159 3.47 1.76 -20.49
N ASP A 160 3.59 1.31 -21.72
CA ASP A 160 2.58 0.41 -22.29
C ASP A 160 2.69 -1.01 -21.70
N SER A 161 1.79 -1.90 -22.09
CA SER A 161 1.76 -3.29 -21.59
C SER A 161 3.00 -4.11 -21.98
N ARG A 162 3.78 -3.66 -22.93
CA ARG A 162 5.02 -4.29 -23.40
C ARG A 162 6.26 -3.72 -22.71
N GLY A 163 6.09 -2.68 -21.87
CA GLY A 163 7.19 -2.03 -21.18
C GLY A 163 7.84 -0.89 -21.96
N ASN A 164 7.20 -0.38 -23.01
CA ASN A 164 7.68 0.79 -23.75
C ASN A 164 7.25 2.07 -23.03
N TYR A 165 8.19 2.98 -22.84
CA TYR A 165 7.94 4.28 -22.23
C TYR A 165 6.92 5.10 -23.05
N ILE A 166 5.96 5.73 -22.35
CA ILE A 166 4.97 6.62 -22.95
C ILE A 166 5.21 8.05 -22.49
N ARG A 167 5.19 8.30 -21.18
CA ARG A 167 5.33 9.65 -20.58
C ARG A 167 5.71 9.56 -19.10
N HIS A 168 6.03 10.70 -18.54
CA HIS A 168 6.13 10.86 -17.10
C HIS A 168 5.55 12.23 -16.70
N PHE A 169 5.18 12.35 -15.45
CA PHE A 169 4.68 13.56 -14.86
C PHE A 169 4.92 13.58 -13.35
N GLY A 170 4.55 14.66 -12.69
CA GLY A 170 4.80 14.81 -11.26
C GLY A 170 6.18 15.37 -10.98
N GLY A 171 6.94 14.67 -10.19
CA GLY A 171 8.22 15.12 -9.68
C GLY A 171 8.10 15.68 -8.27
N HIS A 172 9.26 15.83 -7.60
CA HIS A 172 9.31 16.28 -6.22
C HIS A 172 9.00 17.77 -6.11
N GLY A 173 8.11 18.13 -5.19
CA GLY A 173 7.77 19.52 -4.91
C GLY A 173 6.41 19.70 -4.26
N LYS A 174 6.06 20.97 -4.03
CA LYS A 174 4.82 21.39 -3.36
C LYS A 174 3.74 21.92 -4.33
N GLY A 175 4.02 21.91 -5.63
CA GLY A 175 3.05 22.31 -6.63
C GLY A 175 1.87 21.33 -6.68
N LYS A 176 0.73 21.78 -7.23
CA LYS A 176 -0.48 20.94 -7.32
C LYS A 176 -0.24 19.65 -8.10
N ASP A 177 0.66 19.66 -9.06
CA ASP A 177 1.04 18.56 -9.94
C ASP A 177 2.34 17.84 -9.52
N GLN A 178 2.85 18.17 -8.33
CA GLN A 178 4.05 17.58 -7.75
C GLN A 178 3.73 16.78 -6.48
N PHE A 179 4.71 16.03 -5.98
CA PHE A 179 4.55 15.17 -4.82
C PHE A 179 5.67 15.36 -3.80
N GLU A 180 5.29 15.21 -2.54
CA GLU A 180 6.22 15.03 -1.43
C GLU A 180 6.12 13.56 -0.98
N CYS A 181 6.89 12.69 -1.59
CA CYS A 181 6.85 11.23 -1.53
C CYS A 181 5.62 10.64 -2.22
N ALA A 182 5.72 10.40 -3.53
CA ALA A 182 4.71 9.68 -4.33
C ALA A 182 4.73 8.18 -3.96
N HIS A 183 4.27 7.85 -2.75
CA HIS A 183 4.45 6.55 -2.13
C HIS A 183 3.53 5.48 -2.68
N GLY A 184 2.30 5.82 -3.00
CA GLY A 184 1.28 4.89 -3.46
C GLY A 184 0.54 5.40 -4.69
N ILE A 185 0.02 4.48 -5.48
CA ILE A 185 -0.79 4.76 -6.66
C ILE A 185 -1.80 3.64 -6.89
N ALA A 186 -3.01 4.00 -7.28
CA ALA A 186 -4.03 3.05 -7.71
C ALA A 186 -4.82 3.61 -8.89
N ILE A 187 -5.39 2.74 -9.70
CA ILE A 187 -6.38 3.12 -10.71
C ILE A 187 -7.75 3.15 -10.04
N ASP A 188 -8.38 4.31 -10.05
CA ASP A 188 -9.75 4.48 -9.58
C ASP A 188 -10.73 4.29 -10.74
N ARG A 189 -11.47 3.19 -10.69
CA ARG A 189 -12.46 2.80 -11.70
C ARG A 189 -13.89 2.96 -11.22
N ARG A 190 -14.12 3.63 -10.09
CA ARG A 190 -15.46 3.81 -9.52
C ARG A 190 -16.37 4.59 -10.46
N ASP A 191 -15.82 5.55 -11.21
CA ASP A 191 -16.43 6.08 -12.42
C ASP A 191 -15.87 5.34 -13.63
N ALA A 192 -16.61 4.36 -14.15
CA ALA A 192 -16.16 3.50 -15.22
C ALA A 192 -15.91 4.27 -16.55
N ASN A 193 -16.58 5.39 -16.75
CA ASN A 193 -16.41 6.22 -17.96
C ASN A 193 -15.21 7.16 -17.87
N ASN A 194 -14.75 7.47 -16.64
CA ASN A 194 -13.65 8.37 -16.38
C ASN A 194 -12.69 7.81 -15.35
N PRO A 195 -11.96 6.70 -15.67
CA PRO A 195 -10.96 6.18 -14.76
C PRO A 195 -9.88 7.24 -14.50
N SER A 196 -9.35 7.24 -13.30
CA SER A 196 -8.31 8.19 -12.88
C SER A 196 -7.23 7.51 -12.05
N LEU A 197 -6.11 8.21 -11.89
CA LEU A 197 -5.05 7.81 -10.98
C LEU A 197 -5.29 8.46 -9.62
N LEU A 198 -5.23 7.66 -8.57
CA LEU A 198 -5.20 8.17 -7.20
C LEU A 198 -3.81 7.93 -6.63
N ILE A 199 -3.10 8.99 -6.30
CA ILE A 199 -1.69 8.97 -5.97
C ILE A 199 -1.48 9.55 -4.58
N THR A 200 -0.71 8.85 -3.75
CA THR A 200 -0.35 9.32 -2.41
C THR A 200 0.80 10.32 -2.47
N SER A 201 0.62 11.49 -1.87
CA SER A 201 1.70 12.40 -1.50
C SER A 201 1.88 12.31 0.01
N ARG A 202 2.71 11.33 0.47
CA ARG A 202 2.71 10.89 1.88
C ARG A 202 3.11 11.98 2.85
N SER A 203 4.21 12.67 2.59
CA SER A 203 4.71 13.71 3.50
C SER A 203 3.83 14.94 3.52
N ALA A 204 3.00 15.16 2.50
CA ALA A 204 2.02 16.23 2.44
C ALA A 204 0.67 15.87 3.09
N ASN A 205 0.49 14.62 3.54
CA ASN A 205 -0.76 14.11 4.09
C ASN A 205 -1.95 14.25 3.14
N GLU A 206 -1.78 13.84 1.90
CA GLU A 206 -2.83 13.98 0.90
C GLU A 206 -2.80 12.88 -0.16
N PHE A 207 -3.98 12.64 -0.76
CA PHE A 207 -4.08 12.01 -2.06
C PHE A 207 -4.21 13.08 -3.13
N LYS A 208 -3.66 12.81 -4.29
CA LYS A 208 -3.87 13.60 -5.51
C LYS A 208 -4.46 12.74 -6.60
N ARG A 209 -5.52 13.24 -7.22
CA ARG A 209 -6.16 12.61 -8.36
C ARG A 209 -5.62 13.21 -9.64
N PHE A 210 -5.26 12.35 -10.58
CA PHE A 210 -4.77 12.73 -11.91
C PHE A 210 -5.58 12.02 -12.98
N SER A 211 -5.68 12.64 -14.15
CA SER A 211 -6.13 11.93 -15.34
C SER A 211 -5.12 10.84 -15.71
N MET A 212 -5.54 9.91 -16.56
CA MET A 212 -4.66 8.84 -17.03
C MET A 212 -3.47 9.39 -17.85
N GLU A 213 -3.57 10.64 -18.35
CA GLU A 213 -2.54 11.33 -19.11
C GLU A 213 -1.66 12.25 -18.25
N GLY A 214 -1.92 12.34 -16.96
CA GLY A 214 -1.08 13.09 -16.02
C GLY A 214 -1.50 14.51 -15.72
N GLU A 215 -2.76 14.87 -15.94
CA GLU A 215 -3.32 16.17 -15.54
C GLU A 215 -3.88 16.10 -14.12
N HIS A 216 -3.51 17.05 -13.27
CA HIS A 216 -4.03 17.14 -11.91
C HIS A 216 -5.53 17.49 -11.93
N LEU A 217 -6.34 16.70 -11.22
CA LEU A 217 -7.80 16.89 -11.15
C LEU A 217 -8.27 17.34 -9.77
N GLU A 218 -7.67 16.82 -8.70
CA GLU A 218 -8.16 17.03 -7.34
C GLU A 218 -7.06 16.73 -6.32
N THR A 219 -7.11 17.43 -5.18
CA THR A 219 -6.30 17.12 -4.00
C THR A 219 -7.21 16.85 -2.81
N ILE A 220 -7.04 15.70 -2.17
CA ILE A 220 -7.78 15.29 -0.97
C ILE A 220 -6.83 15.42 0.21
N ARG A 221 -7.09 16.39 1.09
CA ARG A 221 -6.25 16.67 2.26
C ARG A 221 -6.70 15.87 3.46
N LEU A 222 -5.75 15.18 4.09
CA LEU A 222 -5.97 14.30 5.23
C LEU A 222 -4.97 14.64 6.33
N PRO A 223 -5.11 15.83 6.97
CA PRO A 223 -4.15 16.31 7.95
C PRO A 223 -3.86 15.29 9.06
N GLY A 224 -2.57 15.08 9.36
CA GLY A 224 -2.11 14.13 10.36
C GLY A 224 -1.98 12.69 9.85
N CYS A 225 -2.28 12.42 8.58
CA CYS A 225 -2.20 11.09 8.00
C CYS A 225 -1.01 10.95 7.05
N TYR A 226 0.01 10.19 7.44
CA TYR A 226 1.10 9.78 6.55
C TYR A 226 0.68 8.50 5.85
N ILE A 227 0.17 8.64 4.64
CA ILE A 227 -0.59 7.62 3.91
C ILE A 227 0.35 6.67 3.17
N CYS A 228 0.04 5.38 3.18
CA CYS A 228 0.75 4.40 2.35
C CYS A 228 0.17 4.36 0.93
N ARG A 229 -0.73 3.45 0.62
CA ARG A 229 -1.37 3.44 -0.70
C ARG A 229 -2.89 3.42 -0.60
N PRO A 230 -3.61 3.95 -1.59
CA PRO A 230 -5.05 3.78 -1.64
C PRO A 230 -5.41 2.35 -2.11
N VAL A 231 -6.35 1.73 -1.42
CA VAL A 231 -6.94 0.44 -1.79
C VAL A 231 -8.44 0.63 -1.97
N ILE A 232 -8.92 0.45 -3.18
CA ILE A 232 -10.31 0.76 -3.54
C ILE A 232 -11.12 -0.53 -3.58
N LYS A 233 -12.22 -0.56 -2.84
CA LYS A 233 -13.22 -1.63 -2.90
C LYS A 233 -14.62 -1.04 -2.86
N GLY A 234 -15.43 -1.32 -3.89
CA GLY A 234 -16.74 -0.68 -4.03
C GLY A 234 -16.60 0.85 -4.10
N ASP A 235 -17.38 1.56 -3.33
CA ASP A 235 -17.34 3.03 -3.25
C ASP A 235 -16.28 3.56 -2.28
N LEU A 236 -15.56 2.67 -1.58
CA LEU A 236 -14.70 3.01 -0.46
C LEU A 236 -13.22 2.98 -0.83
N ILE A 237 -12.45 3.83 -0.17
CA ILE A 237 -10.99 3.81 -0.20
C ILE A 237 -10.49 3.45 1.19
N TYR A 238 -9.69 2.39 1.27
CA TYR A 238 -9.00 1.97 2.49
C TYR A 238 -7.53 2.32 2.36
N PHE A 239 -6.92 2.74 3.45
CA PHE A 239 -5.47 2.97 3.45
C PHE A 239 -4.89 2.83 4.85
N ALA A 240 -3.61 2.45 4.90
CA ALA A 240 -2.83 2.49 6.11
C ALA A 240 -2.23 3.89 6.31
N VAL A 241 -2.26 4.36 7.54
CA VAL A 241 -1.52 5.53 8.01
C VAL A 241 -0.32 5.01 8.78
N ILE A 242 0.87 5.12 8.21
CA ILE A 242 2.06 4.47 8.76
C ILE A 242 2.53 5.12 10.07
N ILE A 243 2.44 6.43 10.12
CA ILE A 243 2.76 7.23 11.31
C ILE A 243 1.77 8.39 11.44
N THR A 244 1.72 9.01 12.59
CA THR A 244 0.89 10.19 12.85
C THR A 244 1.69 11.37 13.42
N ASN A 245 2.89 11.12 13.92
CA ASN A 245 3.70 12.12 14.56
C ASN A 245 5.16 12.07 14.13
N ASP A 246 5.87 11.02 14.47
CA ASP A 246 7.25 10.81 14.03
C ASP A 246 7.57 9.32 13.80
N TRP A 247 8.69 9.06 13.12
CA TRP A 247 9.08 7.73 12.68
C TRP A 247 9.49 6.77 13.80
N ASP A 248 9.75 7.30 15.00
CA ASP A 248 10.22 6.51 16.14
C ASP A 248 9.11 6.19 17.15
N THR A 249 7.87 6.63 16.89
CA THR A 249 6.74 6.40 17.81
C THR A 249 6.10 5.04 17.69
N PHE A 250 6.33 4.29 16.61
CA PHE A 250 5.72 2.97 16.35
C PHE A 250 4.20 3.02 16.49
N ASP A 251 3.61 3.94 15.81
CA ASP A 251 2.18 4.19 15.80
C ASP A 251 1.54 3.90 14.44
N GLY A 252 0.38 4.44 14.23
CA GLY A 252 -0.36 4.36 12.98
C GLY A 252 -1.76 3.81 13.18
N MET A 253 -2.49 3.77 12.10
CA MET A 253 -3.88 3.32 12.07
C MET A 253 -4.29 2.94 10.66
N ILE A 254 -5.51 2.45 10.53
CA ILE A 254 -6.18 2.23 9.25
C ILE A 254 -7.23 3.32 9.09
N ALA A 255 -7.50 3.72 7.87
CA ALA A 255 -8.54 4.69 7.55
C ALA A 255 -9.46 4.17 6.46
N VAL A 256 -10.72 4.54 6.54
CA VAL A 256 -11.75 4.26 5.54
C VAL A 256 -12.36 5.58 5.09
N LEU A 257 -12.24 5.87 3.78
CA LEU A 257 -12.83 7.02 3.10
C LEU A 257 -14.10 6.60 2.38
N ASP A 258 -15.15 7.41 2.49
CA ASP A 258 -16.36 7.22 1.69
C ASP A 258 -16.24 7.82 0.28
N LYS A 259 -17.29 7.69 -0.53
CA LYS A 259 -17.36 8.21 -1.90
C LYS A 259 -17.27 9.74 -2.00
N ASN A 260 -17.48 10.45 -0.88
CA ASN A 260 -17.37 11.91 -0.79
C ASN A 260 -16.01 12.36 -0.22
N ASN A 261 -15.04 11.46 -0.18
CA ASN A 261 -13.70 11.69 0.35
C ASN A 261 -13.66 12.08 1.84
N LYS A 262 -14.66 11.62 2.61
CA LYS A 262 -14.71 11.81 4.06
C LYS A 262 -14.24 10.56 4.78
N VAL A 263 -13.40 10.73 5.78
CA VAL A 263 -13.00 9.64 6.67
C VAL A 263 -14.19 9.27 7.56
N ILE A 264 -14.63 8.02 7.49
CA ILE A 264 -15.78 7.50 8.24
C ILE A 264 -15.39 6.53 9.34
N SER A 265 -14.19 5.98 9.30
CA SER A 265 -13.65 5.11 10.36
C SER A 265 -12.13 5.20 10.39
N LEU A 266 -11.57 5.13 11.59
CA LEU A 266 -10.14 5.08 11.85
C LEU A 266 -9.82 3.93 12.80
N PRO A 267 -9.83 2.66 12.32
CA PRO A 267 -9.41 1.54 13.15
C PRO A 267 -8.00 1.75 13.72
N GLY A 268 -7.88 1.72 15.05
CA GLY A 268 -6.64 2.04 15.76
C GLY A 268 -6.41 3.53 16.02
N GLY A 269 -7.36 4.37 15.71
CA GLY A 269 -7.31 5.81 15.95
C GLY A 269 -8.58 6.38 16.57
N SER A 270 -8.56 7.67 16.82
CA SER A 270 -9.70 8.43 17.36
C SER A 270 -10.86 8.47 16.37
N ARG A 271 -12.08 8.68 16.89
CA ARG A 271 -13.26 8.89 16.02
C ARG A 271 -12.99 10.05 15.06
N PRO A 272 -13.26 9.88 13.75
CA PRO A 272 -13.07 10.94 12.77
C PRO A 272 -13.95 12.15 13.11
N THR A 273 -13.38 13.33 13.09
CA THR A 273 -14.10 14.60 13.26
C THR A 273 -13.65 15.61 12.22
N TYR A 274 -14.59 16.46 11.80
CA TYR A 274 -14.38 17.50 10.80
C TYR A 274 -14.74 18.86 11.40
N ASN A 275 -13.94 19.86 11.08
CA ASN A 275 -14.21 21.26 11.39
C ASN A 275 -14.11 22.06 10.10
N ASN A 276 -15.21 22.69 9.67
CA ASN A 276 -15.28 23.42 8.40
C ASN A 276 -14.75 22.61 7.20
N GLU A 277 -15.25 21.38 7.04
CA GLU A 277 -14.86 20.47 5.96
C GLU A 277 -13.40 19.97 6.01
N VAL A 278 -12.66 20.27 7.07
CA VAL A 278 -11.29 19.84 7.27
C VAL A 278 -11.24 18.74 8.34
N LEU A 279 -10.57 17.63 8.02
CA LEU A 279 -10.34 16.55 8.98
C LEU A 279 -9.51 17.08 10.16
N THR A 280 -10.00 16.90 11.36
CA THR A 280 -9.20 17.11 12.57
C THR A 280 -8.10 16.03 12.58
N PRO A 281 -6.82 16.43 12.76
CA PRO A 281 -5.73 15.45 12.81
C PRO A 281 -6.04 14.32 13.79
N PRO A 282 -6.03 13.06 13.34
CA PRO A 282 -6.39 11.93 14.22
C PRO A 282 -5.35 11.71 15.31
N VAL A 283 -5.81 11.12 16.40
CA VAL A 283 -4.95 10.60 17.47
C VAL A 283 -4.99 9.07 17.39
N TYR A 284 -3.84 8.43 17.36
CA TYR A 284 -3.74 6.98 17.30
C TYR A 284 -3.94 6.33 18.67
N ASP A 285 -4.41 5.09 18.67
CA ASP A 285 -4.45 4.25 19.86
C ASP A 285 -3.06 3.63 20.08
N GLN A 286 -2.55 3.73 21.27
CA GLN A 286 -1.27 3.12 21.61
C GLN A 286 -1.37 1.59 21.53
N SER A 287 -0.39 0.95 20.88
CA SER A 287 -0.18 -0.50 20.84
C SER A 287 -1.12 -1.32 19.94
N THR A 288 -2.06 -0.74 19.21
CA THR A 288 -2.87 -1.50 18.24
C THR A 288 -2.03 -1.85 17.01
N PHE A 289 -1.42 -0.87 16.38
CA PHE A 289 -0.57 -1.03 15.20
C PHE A 289 0.85 -0.53 15.44
N LEU A 290 1.79 -1.12 14.71
CA LEU A 290 3.20 -0.76 14.70
C LEU A 290 3.60 -0.46 13.25
N ASN A 291 3.45 0.78 12.82
CA ASN A 291 3.74 1.21 11.45
C ASN A 291 3.03 0.35 10.38
N PRO A 292 1.70 0.31 10.37
CA PRO A 292 0.95 -0.44 9.35
C PRO A 292 1.26 0.13 7.98
N HIS A 293 1.45 -0.74 6.98
CA HIS A 293 1.94 -0.30 5.68
C HIS A 293 0.94 -0.52 4.55
N ASP A 294 -0.05 -1.38 4.72
CA ASP A 294 -1.06 -1.66 3.71
C ASP A 294 -2.35 -2.18 4.32
N VAL A 295 -3.37 -2.27 3.49
CA VAL A 295 -4.65 -2.92 3.81
C VAL A 295 -5.01 -3.85 2.66
N CYS A 296 -5.11 -5.15 2.93
CA CYS A 296 -5.69 -6.11 2.00
C CYS A 296 -7.10 -6.47 2.49
N ILE A 297 -8.08 -6.51 1.60
CA ILE A 297 -9.49 -6.71 1.96
C ILE A 297 -9.96 -8.01 1.29
N ASP A 298 -10.52 -8.93 2.08
CA ASP A 298 -11.08 -10.16 1.53
C ASP A 298 -12.57 -10.00 1.13
N ASN A 299 -13.15 -11.10 0.61
CA ASN A 299 -14.53 -11.09 0.13
C ASN A 299 -15.59 -10.94 1.24
N ASP A 300 -15.20 -11.13 2.50
CA ASP A 300 -16.05 -10.97 3.68
C ASP A 300 -15.80 -9.63 4.41
N ASP A 301 -15.09 -8.70 3.76
CA ASP A 301 -14.70 -7.39 4.30
C ASP A 301 -13.78 -7.45 5.52
N ASN A 302 -13.07 -8.55 5.70
CA ASN A 302 -11.98 -8.61 6.68
C ASN A 302 -10.74 -7.94 6.10
N LEU A 303 -9.93 -7.38 6.99
CA LEU A 303 -8.71 -6.67 6.63
C LEU A 303 -7.47 -7.45 7.07
N TYR A 304 -6.41 -7.37 6.28
CA TYR A 304 -5.11 -7.95 6.58
C TYR A 304 -4.07 -6.84 6.51
N ILE A 305 -3.28 -6.70 7.56
CA ILE A 305 -2.43 -5.53 7.77
C ILE A 305 -0.97 -5.97 7.95
N PRO A 306 -0.12 -5.79 6.94
CA PRO A 306 1.32 -5.93 7.09
C PRO A 306 1.90 -4.68 7.75
N GLN A 307 3.00 -4.83 8.49
CA GLN A 307 3.61 -3.72 9.22
C GLN A 307 5.11 -3.61 8.93
N TRP A 308 5.56 -2.36 8.77
CA TRP A 308 6.95 -2.01 8.53
C TRP A 308 7.65 -1.60 9.83
N ASN A 309 8.92 -1.95 9.96
CA ASN A 309 9.72 -1.59 11.13
C ASN A 309 8.98 -1.88 12.46
N SER A 310 8.38 -3.05 12.51
CA SER A 310 7.46 -3.45 13.58
C SER A 310 8.06 -4.51 14.51
N LYS A 311 9.40 -4.60 14.58
CA LYS A 311 10.12 -5.65 15.31
C LYS A 311 9.84 -7.04 14.74
N LYS A 312 9.78 -7.13 13.41
CA LYS A 312 9.58 -8.39 12.65
C LYS A 312 8.25 -9.07 12.96
N THR A 313 7.18 -8.31 13.05
CA THR A 313 5.83 -8.87 13.26
C THR A 313 5.24 -9.42 11.97
N TYR A 314 4.47 -10.49 12.11
CA TYR A 314 3.65 -11.07 11.05
C TYR A 314 2.39 -10.22 10.83
N PRO A 315 1.70 -10.37 9.68
CA PRO A 315 0.51 -9.57 9.41
C PRO A 315 -0.62 -9.86 10.39
N LEU A 316 -1.41 -8.83 10.66
CA LEU A 316 -2.61 -8.90 11.50
C LEU A 316 -3.84 -9.18 10.63
N LYS A 317 -4.85 -9.83 11.21
CA LYS A 317 -6.19 -9.90 10.65
C LYS A 317 -7.16 -9.07 11.47
N LEU A 318 -7.96 -8.27 10.80
CA LEU A 318 -9.07 -7.53 11.40
C LEU A 318 -10.36 -8.11 10.85
N THR A 319 -11.11 -8.79 11.72
CA THR A 319 -12.39 -9.38 11.35
C THR A 319 -13.51 -8.36 11.52
N ARG A 320 -14.29 -8.15 10.46
CA ARG A 320 -15.46 -7.25 10.49
C ARG A 320 -16.47 -7.72 11.53
N VAL A 321 -16.98 -6.80 12.37
CA VAL A 321 -17.99 -7.07 13.41
C VAL A 321 -19.17 -6.14 13.32
#